data_19e2655d0d1fd5441efe4448c51b4aa2
#
_entry.id   19e2655d0d1fd5441efe4448c51b4aa2
#
_cell.length_a   1.000
_cell.length_b   1.000
_cell.length_c   1.000
_cell.angle_alpha   90.00
_cell.angle_beta   90.00
_cell.angle_gamma   90.00
#
_symmetry.space_group_name_H-M   'P 1'
#
loop_
_entity.id
_entity.type
_entity.pdbx_description
1 polymer ?
#
loop_
_entity_poly.entity_id
_entity_poly.type
_entity_poly.pdbx_seq_one_letter_code
_entity_poly.pdbx_strand_id
1 'polypeptide(L)'
;VSYIPKVPDSCVLVIYVRGKADGRKKLYSAVKKKGGIVSFEPLGDAELNGWIVRVFQQNGKKCAPDVASLLSFTVGNDTALLRAEIEKLTALAGDRDTITENDVHAVATRSIECTVFEMVDAVVAGQRARALMLLRDMLTAGQERLGILAMLLRQYRLMQHVKIMQYEKLSRQELVKNLGIAPFAAERTMRQAQGYTGAQVLRGVGICLDTEYKVKAGQYNEDGALETAVLALLGLRG
;
A
#
# COMPACT_ATOMS: atom_id res chain seq x y z
N VAL A 1 -1.37 -27.33 27.10
CA VAL A 1 -1.35 -28.50 26.20
C VAL A 1 -2.07 -29.67 26.84
N SER A 2 -1.78 -30.01 28.08
CA SER A 2 -2.38 -31.16 28.83
C SER A 2 -3.89 -31.05 29.08
N TYR A 3 -4.44 -29.85 29.06
CA TYR A 3 -5.88 -29.59 29.25
C TYR A 3 -6.71 -29.80 27.98
N ILE A 4 -6.15 -29.58 26.79
CA ILE A 4 -6.90 -29.63 25.52
C ILE A 4 -7.62 -30.97 25.31
N PRO A 5 -7.01 -32.15 25.57
CA PRO A 5 -7.72 -33.40 25.47
C PRO A 5 -8.87 -33.57 26.48
N LYS A 6 -8.85 -32.81 27.57
CA LYS A 6 -9.78 -32.88 28.70
C LYS A 6 -10.91 -31.84 28.63
N VAL A 7 -10.97 -31.03 27.59
CA VAL A 7 -12.05 -30.05 27.37
C VAL A 7 -13.36 -30.81 27.24
N PRO A 8 -14.37 -30.55 28.12
CA PRO A 8 -15.69 -31.22 28.07
C PRO A 8 -16.41 -30.90 26.77
N ASP A 9 -17.28 -31.81 26.32
CA ASP A 9 -18.06 -31.59 25.09
C ASP A 9 -19.08 -30.44 25.21
N SER A 10 -19.42 -30.04 26.43
CA SER A 10 -20.26 -28.87 26.72
C SER A 10 -19.50 -27.55 26.66
N CYS A 11 -18.18 -27.56 26.42
CA CYS A 11 -17.35 -26.39 26.42
C CYS A 11 -16.71 -26.16 25.05
N VAL A 12 -16.81 -24.92 24.52
CA VAL A 12 -16.08 -24.46 23.33
C VAL A 12 -14.88 -23.66 23.77
N LEU A 13 -13.68 -24.21 23.55
CA LEU A 13 -12.42 -23.50 23.82
C LEU A 13 -11.91 -22.84 22.53
N VAL A 14 -11.93 -21.51 22.48
CA VAL A 14 -11.38 -20.73 21.37
C VAL A 14 -10.02 -20.16 21.78
N ILE A 15 -8.97 -20.46 20.99
CA ILE A 15 -7.63 -19.92 21.18
C ILE A 15 -7.36 -18.96 20.02
N TYR A 16 -7.35 -17.66 20.34
CA TYR A 16 -7.04 -16.60 19.37
C TYR A 16 -5.55 -16.27 19.40
N VAL A 17 -4.92 -16.26 18.23
CA VAL A 17 -3.52 -15.88 18.05
C VAL A 17 -3.46 -14.74 17.05
N ARG A 18 -2.93 -13.58 17.46
CA ARG A 18 -2.68 -12.47 16.57
C ARG A 18 -1.37 -12.71 15.83
N GLY A 19 -1.44 -12.79 14.50
CA GLY A 19 -0.32 -13.14 13.64
C GLY A 19 -0.22 -14.64 13.36
N LYS A 20 0.86 -15.07 12.74
CA LYS A 20 1.04 -16.46 12.30
C LYS A 20 1.33 -17.39 13.49
N ALA A 21 0.49 -18.40 13.69
CA ALA A 21 0.71 -19.41 14.70
C ALA A 21 1.91 -20.31 14.33
N ASP A 22 2.79 -20.59 15.31
CA ASP A 22 3.93 -21.49 15.09
C ASP A 22 3.46 -22.96 15.11
N GLY A 23 3.37 -23.55 13.93
CA GLY A 23 2.95 -24.94 13.73
C GLY A 23 3.85 -26.00 14.38
N ARG A 24 5.07 -25.64 14.81
CA ARG A 24 6.01 -26.54 15.51
C ARG A 24 5.67 -26.70 16.99
N LYS A 25 4.85 -25.80 17.54
CA LYS A 25 4.50 -25.85 18.96
C LYS A 25 3.55 -27.01 19.28
N LYS A 26 3.81 -27.69 20.41
CA LYS A 26 2.96 -28.77 20.92
C LYS A 26 1.49 -28.35 21.12
N LEU A 27 1.26 -27.07 21.43
CA LEU A 27 -0.09 -26.49 21.53
C LEU A 27 -0.83 -26.55 20.19
N TYR A 28 -0.18 -26.13 19.10
CA TYR A 28 -0.75 -26.16 17.74
C TYR A 28 -1.16 -27.59 17.35
N SER A 29 -0.28 -28.58 17.58
CA SER A 29 -0.53 -29.98 17.26
C SER A 29 -1.66 -30.58 18.12
N ALA A 30 -1.77 -30.19 19.40
CA ALA A 30 -2.82 -30.65 20.30
C ALA A 30 -4.19 -30.10 19.88
N VAL A 31 -4.27 -28.81 19.51
CA VAL A 31 -5.50 -28.19 19.00
C VAL A 31 -5.92 -28.82 17.67
N LYS A 32 -4.97 -29.02 16.75
CA LYS A 32 -5.23 -29.65 15.44
C LYS A 32 -5.79 -31.07 15.55
N LYS A 33 -5.41 -31.83 16.60
CA LYS A 33 -5.92 -33.19 16.84
C LYS A 33 -7.33 -33.22 17.38
N LYS A 34 -7.73 -32.29 18.24
CA LYS A 34 -9.04 -32.30 18.92
C LYS A 34 -10.06 -31.39 18.24
N GLY A 35 -9.63 -30.34 17.55
CA GLY A 35 -10.51 -29.32 16.97
C GLY A 35 -10.04 -28.86 15.59
N GLY A 36 -10.60 -27.72 15.17
CA GLY A 36 -10.22 -27.03 13.92
C GLY A 36 -9.19 -25.93 14.15
N ILE A 37 -8.36 -25.70 13.17
CA ILE A 37 -7.53 -24.51 13.07
C ILE A 37 -7.97 -23.74 11.84
N VAL A 38 -8.33 -22.47 12.04
CA VAL A 38 -8.69 -21.56 10.96
C VAL A 38 -7.63 -20.46 10.91
N SER A 39 -7.04 -20.25 9.74
CA SER A 39 -6.10 -19.17 9.48
C SER A 39 -6.79 -18.10 8.65
N PHE A 40 -6.74 -16.86 9.12
CA PHE A 40 -7.24 -15.70 8.39
C PHE A 40 -6.02 -14.96 7.83
N GLU A 41 -5.61 -15.34 6.64
CA GLU A 41 -4.53 -14.66 5.93
C GLU A 41 -5.07 -13.39 5.24
N PRO A 42 -4.27 -12.32 5.11
CA PRO A 42 -4.64 -11.19 4.27
C PRO A 42 -4.95 -11.66 2.84
N LEU A 43 -5.98 -11.08 2.25
CA LEU A 43 -6.34 -11.38 0.86
C LEU A 43 -5.22 -10.91 -0.08
N GLY A 44 -4.88 -11.74 -1.06
CA GLY A 44 -4.04 -11.30 -2.18
C GLY A 44 -4.79 -10.30 -3.09
N ASP A 45 -4.05 -9.53 -3.90
CA ASP A 45 -4.64 -8.42 -4.69
C ASP A 45 -5.84 -8.86 -5.55
N ALA A 46 -5.74 -10.00 -6.23
CA ALA A 46 -6.82 -10.52 -7.08
C ALA A 46 -8.06 -10.92 -6.24
N GLU A 47 -7.83 -11.54 -5.09
CA GLU A 47 -8.89 -11.95 -4.16
C GLU A 47 -9.56 -10.75 -3.52
N LEU A 48 -8.75 -9.72 -3.15
CA LEU A 48 -9.23 -8.46 -2.58
C LEU A 48 -10.10 -7.70 -3.58
N ASN A 49 -9.65 -7.56 -4.83
CA ASN A 49 -10.44 -6.92 -5.87
C ASN A 49 -11.74 -7.67 -6.14
N GLY A 50 -11.70 -9.00 -6.19
CA GLY A 50 -12.91 -9.82 -6.30
C GLY A 50 -13.85 -9.68 -5.10
N TRP A 51 -13.30 -9.50 -3.89
CA TRP A 51 -14.08 -9.24 -2.68
C TRP A 51 -14.76 -7.86 -2.74
N ILE A 52 -14.05 -6.81 -3.16
CA ILE A 52 -14.59 -5.45 -3.35
C ILE A 52 -15.78 -5.49 -4.32
N VAL A 53 -15.62 -6.12 -5.48
CA VAL A 53 -16.71 -6.25 -6.47
C VAL A 53 -17.92 -6.95 -5.86
N ARG A 54 -17.74 -8.06 -5.12
CA ARG A 54 -18.84 -8.77 -4.45
C ARG A 54 -19.53 -7.90 -3.41
N VAL A 55 -18.78 -7.12 -2.62
CA VAL A 55 -19.40 -6.25 -1.59
C VAL A 55 -20.21 -5.14 -2.25
N PHE A 56 -19.76 -4.54 -3.35
CA PHE A 56 -20.59 -3.60 -4.12
C PHE A 56 -21.87 -4.25 -4.65
N GLN A 57 -21.77 -5.47 -5.20
CA GLN A 57 -22.94 -6.21 -5.67
C GLN A 57 -23.94 -6.50 -4.56
N GLN A 58 -23.49 -6.85 -3.36
CA GLN A 58 -24.35 -7.02 -2.18
C GLN A 58 -25.09 -5.74 -1.78
N ASN A 59 -24.49 -4.57 -2.07
CA ASN A 59 -25.10 -3.25 -1.87
C ASN A 59 -25.88 -2.75 -3.11
N GLY A 60 -26.17 -3.62 -4.08
CA GLY A 60 -26.95 -3.29 -5.28
C GLY A 60 -26.19 -2.43 -6.29
N LYS A 61 -24.84 -2.39 -6.24
CA LYS A 61 -24.00 -1.59 -7.14
C LYS A 61 -23.12 -2.46 -8.02
N LYS A 62 -22.84 -1.96 -9.21
CA LYS A 62 -21.88 -2.53 -10.15
C LYS A 62 -20.55 -1.82 -9.99
N CYS A 63 -19.45 -2.58 -9.91
CA CYS A 63 -18.08 -2.05 -9.84
C CYS A 63 -17.22 -2.84 -10.83
N ALA A 64 -16.60 -2.14 -11.76
CA ALA A 64 -15.66 -2.75 -12.69
C ALA A 64 -14.36 -3.15 -11.98
N PRO A 65 -13.62 -4.18 -12.45
CA PRO A 65 -12.40 -4.66 -11.81
C PRO A 65 -11.29 -3.61 -11.68
N ASP A 66 -11.18 -2.69 -12.64
CA ASP A 66 -10.26 -1.57 -12.63
C ASP A 66 -10.60 -0.54 -11.54
N VAL A 67 -11.89 -0.24 -11.33
CA VAL A 67 -12.38 0.62 -10.24
C VAL A 67 -12.13 -0.05 -8.87
N ALA A 68 -12.34 -1.36 -8.77
CA ALA A 68 -12.02 -2.11 -7.55
C ALA A 68 -10.51 -2.07 -7.23
N SER A 69 -9.66 -2.20 -8.26
CA SER A 69 -8.22 -2.09 -8.13
C SER A 69 -7.76 -0.67 -7.75
N LEU A 70 -8.41 0.35 -8.30
CA LEU A 70 -8.18 1.74 -7.89
C LEU A 70 -8.58 1.95 -6.44
N LEU A 71 -9.73 1.43 -5.99
CA LEU A 71 -10.18 1.58 -4.62
C LEU A 71 -9.23 0.89 -3.63
N SER A 72 -8.81 -0.36 -3.91
CA SER A 72 -7.85 -1.07 -3.07
C SER A 72 -6.49 -0.37 -3.01
N PHE A 73 -6.03 0.21 -4.10
CA PHE A 73 -4.81 1.04 -4.11
C PHE A 73 -4.98 2.32 -3.30
N THR A 74 -6.14 2.99 -3.41
CA THR A 74 -6.39 4.28 -2.75
C THR A 74 -6.50 4.12 -1.23
N VAL A 75 -7.26 3.12 -0.77
CA VAL A 75 -7.59 2.90 0.65
C VAL A 75 -6.58 1.99 1.35
N GLY A 76 -5.99 1.05 0.62
CA GLY A 76 -5.15 -0.02 1.14
C GLY A 76 -5.92 -1.35 1.24
N ASN A 77 -5.31 -2.32 1.93
CA ASN A 77 -5.80 -3.71 2.00
C ASN A 77 -6.58 -4.04 3.29
N ASP A 78 -6.88 -3.07 4.12
CA ASP A 78 -7.71 -3.26 5.31
C ASP A 78 -9.18 -3.40 4.89
N THR A 79 -9.75 -4.60 5.07
CA THR A 79 -11.10 -4.92 4.67
C THR A 79 -12.18 -4.16 5.46
N ALA A 80 -11.88 -3.74 6.70
CA ALA A 80 -12.82 -2.94 7.49
C ALA A 80 -12.88 -1.50 6.95
N LEU A 81 -11.74 -0.90 6.64
CA LEU A 81 -11.67 0.42 5.99
C LEU A 81 -12.31 0.37 4.61
N LEU A 82 -11.97 -0.64 3.80
CA LEU A 82 -12.57 -0.82 2.47
C LEU A 82 -14.09 -0.94 2.52
N ARG A 83 -14.64 -1.65 3.52
CA ARG A 83 -16.09 -1.75 3.69
C ARG A 83 -16.72 -0.39 3.96
N ALA A 84 -16.15 0.41 4.85
CA ALA A 84 -16.63 1.76 5.15
C ALA A 84 -16.57 2.68 3.91
N GLU A 85 -15.51 2.56 3.11
CA GLU A 85 -15.39 3.31 1.86
C GLU A 85 -16.42 2.85 0.81
N ILE A 86 -16.68 1.54 0.70
CA ILE A 86 -17.71 0.99 -0.19
C ILE A 86 -19.11 1.52 0.22
N GLU A 87 -19.42 1.58 1.51
CA GLU A 87 -20.67 2.16 2.00
C GLU A 87 -20.80 3.64 1.64
N LYS A 88 -19.74 4.44 1.82
CA LYS A 88 -19.70 5.85 1.38
C LYS A 88 -19.93 6.01 -0.12
N LEU A 89 -19.22 5.22 -0.93
CA LEU A 89 -19.34 5.25 -2.39
C LEU A 89 -20.73 4.82 -2.85
N THR A 90 -21.33 3.84 -2.19
CA THR A 90 -22.69 3.40 -2.44
C THR A 90 -23.70 4.52 -2.15
N ALA A 91 -23.53 5.20 -1.02
CA ALA A 91 -24.38 6.35 -0.66
C ALA A 91 -24.21 7.52 -1.64
N LEU A 92 -22.96 7.83 -2.06
CA LEU A 92 -22.68 8.86 -3.07
C LEU A 92 -23.35 8.57 -4.41
N ALA A 93 -23.35 7.29 -4.82
CA ALA A 93 -23.94 6.88 -6.08
C ALA A 93 -25.47 7.06 -6.12
N GLY A 94 -26.16 7.04 -4.96
CA GLY A 94 -27.60 7.17 -4.88
C GLY A 94 -28.33 6.16 -5.78
N ASP A 95 -29.11 6.66 -6.72
CA ASP A 95 -29.88 5.83 -7.66
C ASP A 95 -29.04 5.27 -8.84
N ARG A 96 -27.80 5.73 -9.01
CA ARG A 96 -26.91 5.20 -10.06
C ARG A 96 -26.48 3.77 -9.72
N ASP A 97 -26.57 2.88 -10.69
CA ASP A 97 -26.17 1.46 -10.53
C ASP A 97 -24.68 1.22 -10.50
N THR A 98 -23.88 2.14 -11.08
CA THR A 98 -22.46 1.90 -11.33
C THR A 98 -21.58 2.87 -10.57
N ILE A 99 -20.56 2.34 -9.92
CA ILE A 99 -19.48 3.10 -9.29
C ILE A 99 -18.38 3.35 -10.33
N THR A 100 -17.91 4.59 -10.38
CA THR A 100 -16.90 5.05 -11.34
C THR A 100 -15.58 5.40 -10.66
N GLU A 101 -14.49 5.54 -11.43
CA GLU A 101 -13.21 6.06 -10.94
C GLU A 101 -13.35 7.47 -10.33
N ASN A 102 -14.21 8.31 -10.95
CA ASN A 102 -14.46 9.66 -10.44
C ASN A 102 -15.08 9.64 -9.03
N ASP A 103 -15.96 8.69 -8.74
CA ASP A 103 -16.53 8.53 -7.41
C ASP A 103 -15.44 8.19 -6.39
N VAL A 104 -14.53 7.27 -6.73
CA VAL A 104 -13.38 6.91 -5.88
C VAL A 104 -12.50 8.12 -5.63
N HIS A 105 -12.14 8.88 -6.67
CA HIS A 105 -11.31 10.08 -6.53
C HIS A 105 -11.97 11.19 -5.72
N ALA A 106 -13.31 11.29 -5.74
CA ALA A 106 -14.06 12.35 -5.06
C ALA A 106 -14.12 12.14 -3.54
N VAL A 107 -14.30 10.90 -3.07
CA VAL A 107 -14.63 10.66 -1.64
C VAL A 107 -13.79 9.60 -0.93
N ALA A 108 -13.06 8.73 -1.64
CA ALA A 108 -12.29 7.69 -0.97
C ALA A 108 -11.14 8.29 -0.15
N THR A 109 -11.04 7.83 1.09
CA THR A 109 -9.95 8.23 1.98
C THR A 109 -8.64 7.61 1.50
N ARG A 110 -7.64 8.45 1.26
CA ARG A 110 -6.34 8.01 0.74
C ARG A 110 -5.49 7.41 1.84
N SER A 111 -4.93 6.24 1.57
CA SER A 111 -3.86 5.68 2.40
C SER A 111 -2.58 6.53 2.27
N ILE A 112 -1.67 6.37 3.23
CA ILE A 112 -0.36 7.03 3.19
C ILE A 112 0.39 6.60 1.93
N GLU A 113 0.33 5.31 1.58
CA GLU A 113 0.98 4.77 0.38
C GLU A 113 0.45 5.46 -0.88
N CYS A 114 -0.87 5.62 -1.02
CA CYS A 114 -1.48 6.35 -2.14
C CYS A 114 -0.99 7.81 -2.19
N THR A 115 -0.96 8.49 -1.04
CA THR A 115 -0.51 9.89 -0.96
C THR A 115 0.97 10.05 -1.32
N VAL A 116 1.83 9.11 -0.91
CA VAL A 116 3.25 9.09 -1.32
C VAL A 116 3.38 8.87 -2.84
N PHE A 117 2.59 7.97 -3.43
CA PHE A 117 2.57 7.82 -4.88
C PHE A 117 2.20 9.12 -5.59
N GLU A 118 1.15 9.82 -5.11
CA GLU A 118 0.74 11.12 -5.66
C GLU A 118 1.82 12.18 -5.49
N MET A 119 2.51 12.19 -4.36
CA MET A 119 3.63 13.11 -4.12
C MET A 119 4.79 12.83 -5.09
N VAL A 120 5.14 11.56 -5.33
CA VAL A 120 6.17 11.21 -6.32
C VAL A 120 5.72 11.59 -7.74
N ASP A 121 4.45 11.41 -8.10
CA ASP A 121 3.92 11.91 -9.39
C ASP A 121 4.11 13.43 -9.53
N ALA A 122 3.81 14.18 -8.47
CA ALA A 122 4.00 15.62 -8.46
C ALA A 122 5.49 16.02 -8.58
N VAL A 123 6.38 15.27 -7.90
CA VAL A 123 7.84 15.45 -8.01
C VAL A 123 8.31 15.15 -9.44
N VAL A 124 7.89 14.03 -10.03
CA VAL A 124 8.20 13.66 -11.42
C VAL A 124 7.67 14.69 -12.41
N ALA A 125 6.50 15.28 -12.16
CA ALA A 125 5.91 16.31 -13.01
C ALA A 125 6.52 17.72 -12.78
N GLY A 126 7.41 17.89 -11.79
CA GLY A 126 7.98 19.21 -11.43
C GLY A 126 6.98 20.13 -10.71
N GLN A 127 5.87 19.60 -10.21
CA GLN A 127 4.80 20.33 -9.53
C GLN A 127 5.16 20.59 -8.06
N ARG A 128 6.10 21.50 -7.82
CA ARG A 128 6.67 21.79 -6.49
C ARG A 128 5.61 22.06 -5.43
N ALA A 129 4.68 22.98 -5.73
CA ALA A 129 3.63 23.37 -4.79
C ALA A 129 2.77 22.17 -4.37
N ARG A 130 2.38 21.30 -5.32
CA ARG A 130 1.59 20.11 -5.06
C ARG A 130 2.34 19.08 -4.21
N ALA A 131 3.62 18.82 -4.54
CA ALA A 131 4.43 17.88 -3.77
C ALA A 131 4.57 18.30 -2.30
N LEU A 132 4.86 19.59 -2.05
CA LEU A 132 4.98 20.15 -0.70
C LEU A 132 3.63 20.20 0.04
N MET A 133 2.53 20.46 -0.66
CA MET A 133 1.18 20.39 -0.08
C MET A 133 0.86 18.98 0.40
N LEU A 134 1.09 17.94 -0.43
CA LEU A 134 0.87 16.55 -0.06
C LEU A 134 1.74 16.12 1.13
N LEU A 135 3.01 16.57 1.17
CA LEU A 135 3.89 16.34 2.31
C LEU A 135 3.32 16.96 3.59
N ARG A 136 2.91 18.23 3.51
CA ARG A 136 2.32 18.94 4.64
C ARG A 136 1.05 18.27 5.15
N ASP A 137 0.18 17.81 4.24
CA ASP A 137 -1.06 17.11 4.59
C ASP A 137 -0.76 15.82 5.37
N MET A 138 0.23 15.02 4.94
CA MET A 138 0.66 13.82 5.65
C MET A 138 1.20 14.15 7.06
N LEU A 139 2.03 15.18 7.17
CA LEU A 139 2.58 15.61 8.47
C LEU A 139 1.49 16.14 9.40
N THR A 140 0.52 16.91 8.88
CA THR A 140 -0.63 17.41 9.64
C THR A 140 -1.55 16.27 10.10
N ALA A 141 -1.65 15.19 9.31
CA ALA A 141 -2.35 13.97 9.70
C ALA A 141 -1.58 13.10 10.72
N GLY A 142 -0.43 13.58 11.24
CA GLY A 142 0.34 12.90 12.27
C GLY A 142 1.22 11.76 11.76
N GLN A 143 1.53 11.74 10.45
CA GLN A 143 2.41 10.71 9.91
C GLN A 143 3.86 10.97 10.32
N GLU A 144 4.55 9.90 10.72
CA GLU A 144 5.96 9.98 11.12
C GLU A 144 6.86 10.26 9.90
N ARG A 145 7.78 11.21 10.06
CA ARG A 145 8.70 11.64 8.99
C ARG A 145 9.56 10.52 8.43
N LEU A 146 10.13 9.69 9.30
CA LEU A 146 10.92 8.53 8.87
C LEU A 146 10.07 7.49 8.14
N GLY A 147 8.79 7.35 8.52
CA GLY A 147 7.82 6.50 7.82
C GLY A 147 7.56 6.98 6.38
N ILE A 148 7.33 8.28 6.18
CA ILE A 148 7.18 8.89 4.85
C ILE A 148 8.46 8.73 4.04
N LEU A 149 9.63 9.00 4.63
CA LEU A 149 10.92 8.85 3.98
C LEU A 149 11.19 7.41 3.54
N ALA A 150 10.85 6.43 4.37
CA ALA A 150 10.98 5.01 4.03
C ALA A 150 10.08 4.62 2.84
N MET A 151 8.87 5.17 2.78
CA MET A 151 7.97 4.96 1.63
C MET A 151 8.48 5.63 0.36
N LEU A 152 9.06 6.84 0.45
CA LEU A 152 9.73 7.49 -0.67
C LEU A 152 10.90 6.65 -1.17
N LEU A 153 11.76 6.19 -0.26
CA LEU A 153 12.88 5.31 -0.61
C LEU A 153 12.40 4.04 -1.30
N ARG A 154 11.34 3.39 -0.76
CA ARG A 154 10.72 2.20 -1.39
C ARG A 154 10.27 2.53 -2.81
N GLN A 155 9.61 3.68 -3.04
CA GLN A 155 9.12 4.05 -4.36
C GLN A 155 10.25 4.29 -5.36
N TYR A 156 11.31 5.00 -4.96
CA TYR A 156 12.50 5.19 -5.81
C TYR A 156 13.22 3.87 -6.11
N ARG A 157 13.28 2.93 -5.17
CA ARG A 157 13.80 1.56 -5.41
C ARG A 157 12.94 0.79 -6.41
N LEU A 158 11.62 0.89 -6.33
CA LEU A 158 10.74 0.27 -7.33
C LEU A 158 10.98 0.86 -8.72
N MET A 159 11.13 2.19 -8.84
CA MET A 159 11.49 2.84 -10.10
C MET A 159 12.87 2.40 -10.60
N GLN A 160 13.85 2.19 -9.70
CA GLN A 160 15.16 1.64 -10.05
C GLN A 160 15.03 0.22 -10.61
N HIS A 161 14.24 -0.66 -9.99
CA HIS A 161 13.96 -1.99 -10.51
C HIS A 161 13.33 -1.93 -11.90
N VAL A 162 12.38 -1.02 -12.14
CA VAL A 162 11.81 -0.80 -13.48
C VAL A 162 12.91 -0.46 -14.49
N LYS A 163 13.84 0.46 -14.15
CA LYS A 163 14.93 0.83 -15.06
C LYS A 163 15.86 -0.34 -15.39
N ILE A 164 16.20 -1.16 -14.39
CA ILE A 164 17.04 -2.36 -14.58
C ILE A 164 16.32 -3.35 -15.50
N MET A 165 15.07 -3.68 -15.21
CA MET A 165 14.30 -4.64 -15.98
C MET A 165 14.01 -4.15 -17.42
N GLN A 166 13.86 -2.83 -17.63
CA GLN A 166 13.78 -2.24 -18.98
C GLN A 166 15.11 -2.38 -19.75
N TYR A 167 16.24 -2.23 -19.08
CA TYR A 167 17.56 -2.47 -19.68
C TYR A 167 17.71 -3.95 -20.08
N GLU A 168 17.21 -4.88 -19.27
CA GLU A 168 17.15 -6.32 -19.55
C GLU A 168 16.09 -6.71 -20.60
N LYS A 169 15.33 -5.74 -21.11
CA LYS A 169 14.28 -5.91 -22.14
C LYS A 169 13.14 -6.84 -21.71
N LEU A 170 12.81 -6.90 -20.43
CA LEU A 170 11.67 -7.65 -19.94
C LEU A 170 10.35 -7.08 -20.47
N SER A 171 9.40 -7.96 -20.73
CA SER A 171 8.04 -7.58 -21.13
C SER A 171 7.29 -6.85 -19.99
N ARG A 172 6.27 -6.09 -20.34
CA ARG A 172 5.43 -5.41 -19.36
C ARG A 172 4.80 -6.37 -18.33
N GLN A 173 4.42 -7.57 -18.76
CA GLN A 173 3.84 -8.58 -17.86
C GLN A 173 4.87 -9.10 -16.86
N GLU A 174 6.09 -9.36 -17.32
CA GLU A 174 7.21 -9.76 -16.45
C GLU A 174 7.59 -8.64 -15.47
N LEU A 175 7.58 -7.38 -15.91
CA LEU A 175 7.80 -6.22 -15.06
C LEU A 175 6.78 -6.18 -13.89
N VAL A 176 5.49 -6.27 -14.19
CA VAL A 176 4.44 -6.27 -13.17
C VAL A 176 4.61 -7.43 -12.19
N LYS A 177 4.87 -8.64 -12.70
CA LYS A 177 5.07 -9.84 -11.89
C LYS A 177 6.30 -9.73 -10.99
N ASN A 178 7.41 -9.21 -11.51
CA ASN A 178 8.68 -9.16 -10.79
C ASN A 178 8.74 -8.02 -9.76
N LEU A 179 7.97 -6.93 -9.95
CA LEU A 179 7.86 -5.87 -8.96
C LEU A 179 7.20 -6.33 -7.65
N GLY A 180 6.38 -7.39 -7.70
CA GLY A 180 5.73 -7.96 -6.51
C GLY A 180 4.76 -7.00 -5.80
N ILE A 181 4.18 -6.06 -6.54
CA ILE A 181 3.19 -5.09 -6.07
C ILE A 181 1.93 -5.18 -6.93
N ALA A 182 0.82 -4.61 -6.44
CA ALA A 182 -0.44 -4.60 -7.17
C ALA A 182 -0.28 -4.08 -8.60
N PRO A 183 -0.97 -4.65 -9.61
CA PRO A 183 -0.82 -4.27 -11.01
C PRO A 183 -1.00 -2.77 -11.25
N PHE A 184 -1.97 -2.14 -10.59
CA PHE A 184 -2.20 -0.69 -10.68
C PHE A 184 -1.00 0.12 -10.18
N ALA A 185 -0.42 -0.27 -9.02
CA ALA A 185 0.77 0.37 -8.46
C ALA A 185 2.01 0.16 -9.36
N ALA A 186 2.15 -1.05 -9.95
CA ALA A 186 3.23 -1.36 -10.86
C ALA A 186 3.18 -0.48 -12.13
N GLU A 187 1.99 -0.32 -12.72
CA GLU A 187 1.81 0.54 -13.89
C GLU A 187 2.10 2.01 -13.59
N ARG A 188 1.66 2.48 -12.42
CA ARG A 188 1.96 3.84 -11.97
C ARG A 188 3.46 4.04 -11.76
N THR A 189 4.15 3.07 -11.12
CA THR A 189 5.60 3.08 -10.94
C THR A 189 6.34 3.10 -12.28
N MET A 190 5.89 2.32 -13.28
CA MET A 190 6.47 2.35 -14.62
C MET A 190 6.33 3.72 -15.29
N ARG A 191 5.17 4.37 -15.15
CA ARG A 191 4.97 5.75 -15.65
C ARG A 191 5.88 6.76 -14.96
N GLN A 192 6.01 6.68 -13.63
CA GLN A 192 6.93 7.53 -12.87
C GLN A 192 8.39 7.35 -13.32
N ALA A 193 8.81 6.10 -13.49
CA ALA A 193 10.16 5.79 -13.95
C ALA A 193 10.47 6.37 -15.34
N GLN A 194 9.49 6.50 -16.25
CA GLN A 194 9.68 7.12 -17.57
C GLN A 194 10.09 8.58 -17.48
N GLY A 195 9.68 9.30 -16.43
CA GLY A 195 10.03 10.70 -16.21
C GLY A 195 11.48 10.95 -15.80
N TYR A 196 12.28 9.89 -15.57
CA TYR A 196 13.67 9.98 -15.10
C TYR A 196 14.62 9.13 -15.94
N THR A 197 15.88 9.51 -15.96
CA THR A 197 17.00 8.63 -16.36
C THR A 197 17.33 7.65 -15.22
N GLY A 198 18.05 6.55 -15.53
CA GLY A 198 18.52 5.61 -14.50
C GLY A 198 19.43 6.29 -13.46
N ALA A 199 20.29 7.23 -13.89
CA ALA A 199 21.16 8.00 -13.01
C ALA A 199 20.37 8.92 -12.06
N GLN A 200 19.29 9.55 -12.53
CA GLN A 200 18.41 10.37 -11.70
C GLN A 200 17.66 9.55 -10.66
N VAL A 201 17.14 8.37 -11.04
CA VAL A 201 16.50 7.44 -10.08
C VAL A 201 17.49 7.00 -9.01
N LEU A 202 18.71 6.62 -9.40
CA LEU A 202 19.77 6.22 -8.45
C LEU A 202 20.14 7.36 -7.49
N ARG A 203 20.23 8.60 -7.98
CA ARG A 203 20.43 9.79 -7.12
C ARG A 203 19.26 9.97 -6.15
N GLY A 204 18.01 9.74 -6.59
CA GLY A 204 16.85 9.79 -5.72
C GLY A 204 16.90 8.76 -4.58
N VAL A 205 17.31 7.52 -4.89
CA VAL A 205 17.58 6.49 -3.86
C VAL A 205 18.66 6.98 -2.88
N GLY A 206 19.77 7.57 -3.40
CA GLY A 206 20.85 8.09 -2.59
C GLY A 206 20.42 9.21 -1.64
N ILE A 207 19.60 10.17 -2.12
CA ILE A 207 19.04 11.26 -1.30
C ILE A 207 18.24 10.68 -0.12
N CYS A 208 17.35 9.74 -0.38
CA CYS A 208 16.53 9.15 0.68
C CYS A 208 17.38 8.36 1.70
N LEU A 209 18.35 7.57 1.24
CA LEU A 209 19.25 6.80 2.12
C LEU A 209 20.13 7.68 2.98
N ASP A 210 20.74 8.72 2.37
CA ASP A 210 21.63 9.66 3.07
C ASP A 210 20.83 10.44 4.13
N THR A 211 19.63 10.89 3.81
CA THR A 211 18.75 11.57 4.76
C THR A 211 18.37 10.64 5.92
N GLU A 212 17.94 9.38 5.63
CA GLU A 212 17.62 8.41 6.67
C GLU A 212 18.80 8.13 7.60
N TYR A 213 19.99 7.93 7.03
CA TYR A 213 21.21 7.71 7.78
C TYR A 213 21.54 8.89 8.70
N LYS A 214 21.53 10.13 8.16
CA LYS A 214 21.86 11.34 8.90
C LYS A 214 20.90 11.62 10.06
N VAL A 215 19.61 11.36 9.86
CA VAL A 215 18.61 11.48 10.93
C VAL A 215 18.86 10.43 12.00
N LYS A 216 19.02 9.15 11.63
CA LYS A 216 19.28 8.05 12.59
C LYS A 216 20.62 8.19 13.33
N ALA A 217 21.61 8.81 12.69
CA ALA A 217 22.92 9.09 13.30
C ALA A 217 22.92 10.37 14.16
N GLY A 218 21.79 11.08 14.28
CA GLY A 218 21.70 12.33 15.03
C GLY A 218 22.41 13.52 14.39
N GLN A 219 22.80 13.42 13.11
CA GLN A 219 23.47 14.49 12.38
C GLN A 219 22.49 15.54 11.85
N TYR A 220 21.25 15.13 11.57
CA TYR A 220 20.16 16.00 11.15
C TYR A 220 19.03 15.94 12.17
N ASN A 221 18.43 17.11 12.42
CA ASN A 221 17.15 17.12 13.11
C ASN A 221 16.10 16.51 12.19
N GLU A 222 15.27 15.65 12.73
CA GLU A 222 14.17 15.03 12.01
C GLU A 222 13.23 16.09 11.42
N ASP A 223 13.04 17.21 12.14
CA ASP A 223 12.34 18.38 11.64
C ASP A 223 13.13 19.06 10.51
N GLY A 224 12.56 19.12 9.33
CA GLY A 224 13.15 19.71 8.14
C GLY A 224 14.00 18.77 7.28
N ALA A 225 14.45 17.61 7.80
CA ALA A 225 15.23 16.65 7.02
C ALA A 225 14.42 16.07 5.85
N LEU A 226 13.17 15.71 6.10
CA LEU A 226 12.26 15.16 5.07
C LEU A 226 11.92 16.23 4.02
N GLU A 227 11.62 17.45 4.44
CA GLU A 227 11.34 18.59 3.55
C GLU A 227 12.54 18.88 2.65
N THR A 228 13.74 18.85 3.22
CA THR A 228 14.99 19.02 2.47
C THR A 228 15.18 17.88 1.45
N ALA A 229 14.90 16.63 1.84
CA ALA A 229 14.95 15.50 0.93
C ALA A 229 13.96 15.66 -0.24
N VAL A 230 12.71 16.05 0.02
CA VAL A 230 11.71 16.28 -1.02
C VAL A 230 12.11 17.40 -1.96
N LEU A 231 12.68 18.51 -1.44
CA LEU A 231 13.22 19.59 -2.26
C LEU A 231 14.39 19.13 -3.14
N ALA A 232 15.30 18.31 -2.59
CA ALA A 232 16.40 17.71 -3.36
C ALA A 232 15.89 16.77 -4.47
N LEU A 233 14.85 15.97 -4.19
CA LEU A 233 14.21 15.11 -5.18
C LEU A 233 13.56 15.93 -6.31
N LEU A 234 12.91 17.06 -5.99
CA LEU A 234 12.38 18.00 -6.97
C LEU A 234 13.48 18.61 -7.86
N GLY A 235 14.69 18.77 -7.34
CA GLY A 235 15.86 19.22 -8.08
C GLY A 235 16.48 18.21 -9.04
N LEU A 236 16.07 16.94 -9.02
CA LEU A 236 16.63 15.92 -9.91
C LEU A 236 16.30 16.13 -11.39
N ARG A 237 15.32 16.96 -11.68
CA ARG A 237 14.81 17.22 -13.05
C ARG A 237 15.39 18.48 -13.69
N GLY A 238 16.15 19.29 -12.93
CA GLY A 238 16.81 20.52 -13.40
C GLY A 238 18.09 20.25 -14.18
#